data_98d8fe6b6fd036a5f2f3b5a302a0381b
#
_entry.id   98d8fe6b6fd036a5f2f3b5a302a0381b
#
_cell.length_a   1.000
_cell.length_b   1.000
_cell.length_c   1.000
_cell.angle_alpha   90.00
_cell.angle_beta   90.00
_cell.angle_gamma   90.00
#
_symmetry.space_group_name_H-M   'P 1'
#
loop_
_entity.id
_entity.type
_entity.pdbx_description
1 polymer ?
#
loop_
_entity_poly.entity_id
_entity_poly.type
_entity_poly.pdbx_seq_one_letter_code
_entity_poly.pdbx_strand_id
1 'polypeptide(L)'
;LIGGWRESEGRFHDLLRPMARAMAATHLAGGRDVILPQYIGKVAELAAFERVAHEAGAVFVEIVLITDRTAAITRFDARPDDTEWARHNRELVRALGGDDFLGHMHDQLFELIAQRPDALIIESEPGAIDETYVAVLRAIAARLAA
;
A
#
# COMPACT_ATOMS: atom_id res chain seq x y z
N LEU A 1 -19.97 -2.93 -13.48
CA LEU A 1 -18.56 -3.16 -13.06
C LEU A 1 -18.38 -4.33 -12.07
N ILE A 2 -19.40 -5.11 -11.80
CA ILE A 2 -19.38 -6.10 -10.69
C ILE A 2 -19.02 -7.51 -11.15
N GLY A 3 -18.97 -7.82 -12.44
CA GLY A 3 -18.92 -9.21 -12.90
C GLY A 3 -17.57 -9.73 -13.43
N GLY A 4 -16.65 -8.91 -13.84
CA GLY A 4 -15.48 -9.34 -14.63
C GLY A 4 -14.11 -9.12 -14.00
N TRP A 5 -14.04 -8.59 -12.79
CA TRP A 5 -12.73 -8.23 -12.19
C TRP A 5 -11.90 -9.47 -11.80
N ARG A 6 -12.55 -10.59 -11.49
CA ARG A 6 -11.89 -11.86 -11.14
C ARG A 6 -11.21 -12.53 -12.34
N GLU A 7 -11.73 -12.28 -13.55
CA GLU A 7 -11.22 -12.89 -14.79
C GLU A 7 -10.10 -12.08 -15.45
N SER A 8 -9.83 -10.86 -14.93
CA SER A 8 -8.94 -9.89 -15.57
C SER A 8 -7.75 -9.46 -14.70
N GLU A 9 -7.22 -10.36 -13.87
CA GLU A 9 -6.26 -10.08 -12.78
C GLU A 9 -5.09 -9.12 -13.14
N GLY A 10 -4.48 -9.21 -14.30
CA GLY A 10 -3.45 -8.26 -14.74
C GLY A 10 -3.99 -6.93 -15.24
N ARG A 11 -5.13 -6.94 -15.92
CA ARG A 11 -5.74 -5.73 -16.52
C ARG A 11 -6.45 -4.84 -15.50
N PHE A 12 -6.90 -5.39 -14.39
CA PHE A 12 -7.66 -4.65 -13.39
C PHE A 12 -6.81 -3.57 -12.74
N HIS A 13 -5.57 -3.89 -12.39
CA HIS A 13 -4.61 -2.92 -11.86
C HIS A 13 -4.27 -1.83 -12.88
N ASP A 14 -4.14 -2.18 -14.16
CA ASP A 14 -3.86 -1.23 -15.24
C ASP A 14 -4.99 -0.22 -15.45
N LEU A 15 -6.23 -0.61 -15.13
CA LEU A 15 -7.39 0.29 -15.19
C LEU A 15 -7.60 1.09 -13.91
N LEU A 16 -7.47 0.45 -12.74
CA LEU A 16 -7.77 1.10 -11.47
C LEU A 16 -6.74 2.15 -11.06
N ARG A 17 -5.46 1.95 -11.32
CA ARG A 17 -4.43 2.90 -10.91
C ARG A 17 -4.51 4.24 -11.63
N PRO A 18 -4.74 4.33 -12.95
CA PRO A 18 -5.04 5.61 -13.61
C PRO A 18 -6.28 6.29 -13.03
N MET A 19 -7.34 5.55 -12.73
CA MET A 19 -8.55 6.09 -12.10
C MET A 19 -8.26 6.63 -10.70
N ALA A 20 -7.54 5.90 -9.89
CA ALA A 20 -7.14 6.35 -8.54
C ALA A 20 -6.30 7.62 -8.59
N ARG A 21 -5.37 7.74 -9.56
CA ARG A 21 -4.59 8.96 -9.78
C ARG A 21 -5.46 10.14 -10.21
N ALA A 22 -6.42 9.93 -11.11
CA ALA A 22 -7.36 10.98 -11.52
C ALA A 22 -8.25 11.46 -10.37
N MET A 23 -8.72 10.53 -9.52
CA MET A 23 -9.47 10.86 -8.31
C MET A 23 -8.61 11.65 -7.31
N ALA A 24 -7.36 11.21 -7.08
CA ALA A 24 -6.42 11.92 -6.22
C ALA A 24 -6.16 13.34 -6.73
N ALA A 25 -5.86 13.52 -8.03
CA ALA A 25 -5.67 14.83 -8.63
C ALA A 25 -6.88 15.75 -8.42
N THR A 26 -8.10 15.23 -8.63
CA THR A 26 -9.34 15.99 -8.43
C THR A 26 -9.54 16.42 -6.98
N HIS A 27 -9.25 15.53 -6.01
CA HIS A 27 -9.37 15.85 -4.59
C HIS A 27 -8.34 16.90 -4.15
N LEU A 28 -7.09 16.73 -4.57
CA LEU A 28 -6.00 17.66 -4.27
C LEU A 28 -6.27 19.05 -4.86
N ALA A 29 -6.74 19.12 -6.11
CA ALA A 29 -7.13 20.39 -6.74
C ALA A 29 -8.28 21.09 -6.00
N GLY A 30 -9.12 20.33 -5.29
CA GLY A 30 -10.16 20.86 -4.41
C GLY A 30 -9.67 21.23 -2.99
N GLY A 31 -8.36 21.23 -2.73
CA GLY A 31 -7.77 21.55 -1.43
C GLY A 31 -8.02 20.49 -0.34
N ARG A 32 -8.17 19.22 -0.74
CA ARG A 32 -8.43 18.10 0.19
C ARG A 32 -7.24 17.16 0.22
N ASP A 33 -7.00 16.56 1.37
CA ASP A 33 -5.99 15.52 1.54
C ASP A 33 -6.44 14.20 0.92
N VAL A 34 -5.46 13.40 0.49
CA VAL A 34 -5.67 12.05 -0.05
C VAL A 34 -4.83 11.05 0.73
N ILE A 35 -5.47 10.01 1.23
CA ILE A 35 -4.80 8.86 1.85
C ILE A 35 -5.04 7.64 0.96
N LEU A 36 -3.97 6.97 0.54
CA LEU A 36 -4.02 5.76 -0.28
C LEU A 36 -3.38 4.58 0.47
N PRO A 37 -4.15 3.81 1.25
CA PRO A 37 -3.63 2.65 1.97
C PRO A 37 -3.55 1.45 1.03
N GLN A 38 -2.44 1.33 0.29
CA GLN A 38 -2.28 0.32 -0.75
C GLN A 38 -0.86 -0.23 -0.79
N TYR A 39 -0.72 -1.55 -0.95
CA TYR A 39 0.55 -2.13 -1.37
C TYR A 39 0.81 -1.79 -2.84
N ILE A 40 1.93 -1.13 -3.11
CA ILE A 40 2.37 -0.80 -4.46
C ILE A 40 3.79 -1.34 -4.65
N GLY A 41 3.93 -2.45 -5.36
CA GLY A 41 5.20 -3.15 -5.57
C GLY A 41 6.05 -2.62 -6.74
N LYS A 42 5.72 -1.44 -7.31
CA LYS A 42 6.45 -0.88 -8.46
C LYS A 42 6.81 0.58 -8.23
N VAL A 43 8.10 0.90 -8.29
CA VAL A 43 8.62 2.28 -8.13
C VAL A 43 7.96 3.27 -9.10
N ALA A 44 7.78 2.86 -10.36
CA ALA A 44 7.16 3.71 -11.38
C ALA A 44 5.71 4.13 -11.04
N GLU A 45 4.97 3.25 -10.35
CA GLU A 45 3.61 3.57 -9.91
C GLU A 45 3.60 4.52 -8.72
N LEU A 46 4.51 4.35 -7.75
CA LEU A 46 4.71 5.29 -6.65
C LEU A 46 5.09 6.67 -7.18
N ALA A 47 6.07 6.74 -8.08
CA ALA A 47 6.49 7.99 -8.72
C ALA A 47 5.36 8.66 -9.50
N ALA A 48 4.39 7.89 -10.04
CA ALA A 48 3.24 8.44 -10.71
C ALA A 48 2.23 9.09 -9.74
N PHE A 49 2.05 8.54 -8.52
CA PHE A 49 1.25 9.20 -7.46
C PHE A 49 1.95 10.42 -6.88
N GLU A 50 3.26 10.33 -6.65
CA GLU A 50 4.09 11.45 -6.20
C GLU A 50 3.99 12.65 -7.15
N ARG A 51 4.07 12.40 -8.47
CA ARG A 51 3.92 13.43 -9.49
C ARG A 51 2.54 14.10 -9.42
N VAL A 52 1.48 13.33 -9.25
CA VAL A 52 0.11 13.88 -9.08
C VAL A 52 0.05 14.84 -7.88
N ALA A 53 0.69 14.50 -6.76
CA ALA A 53 0.76 15.39 -5.61
C ALA A 53 1.53 16.67 -5.92
N HIS A 54 2.71 16.57 -6.52
CA HIS A 54 3.53 17.72 -6.88
C HIS A 54 2.85 18.64 -7.90
N GLU A 55 2.20 18.09 -8.92
CA GLU A 55 1.43 18.86 -9.92
C GLU A 55 0.25 19.62 -9.30
N ALA A 56 -0.30 19.10 -8.20
CA ALA A 56 -1.33 19.78 -7.41
C ALA A 56 -0.78 20.74 -6.34
N GLY A 57 0.55 20.89 -6.22
CA GLY A 57 1.18 21.69 -5.18
C GLY A 57 1.06 21.10 -3.77
N ALA A 58 0.78 19.79 -3.67
CA ALA A 58 0.64 19.08 -2.41
C ALA A 58 1.95 18.41 -1.96
N VAL A 59 2.12 18.22 -0.66
CA VAL A 59 3.22 17.43 -0.10
C VAL A 59 2.92 15.95 -0.27
N PHE A 60 3.85 15.22 -0.89
CA PHE A 60 3.78 13.75 -0.95
C PHE A 60 4.48 13.13 0.25
N VAL A 61 3.76 12.27 0.97
CA VAL A 61 4.30 11.52 2.12
C VAL A 61 4.15 10.04 1.86
N GLU A 62 5.27 9.35 1.71
CA GLU A 62 5.32 7.90 1.58
C GLU A 62 5.68 7.29 2.93
N ILE A 63 4.80 6.43 3.43
CA ILE A 63 5.00 5.70 4.69
C ILE A 63 4.91 4.22 4.40
N VAL A 64 5.93 3.47 4.82
CA VAL A 64 5.96 2.02 4.68
C VAL A 64 5.94 1.39 6.07
N LEU A 65 4.88 0.64 6.34
CA LEU A 65 4.79 -0.17 7.56
C LEU A 65 5.49 -1.50 7.32
N ILE A 66 6.50 -1.78 8.11
CA ILE A 66 7.27 -3.03 8.02
C ILE A 66 7.09 -3.89 9.27
N THR A 67 7.31 -5.17 9.12
CA THR A 67 7.47 -6.15 10.21
C THR A 67 8.39 -7.25 9.70
N ASP A 68 8.84 -8.14 10.57
CA ASP A 68 9.62 -9.29 10.10
C ASP A 68 8.78 -10.21 9.19
N ARG A 69 9.48 -10.99 8.35
CA ARG A 69 8.86 -11.84 7.33
C ARG A 69 7.88 -12.86 7.93
N THR A 70 8.27 -13.49 9.02
CA THR A 70 7.45 -14.52 9.69
C THR A 70 6.19 -13.91 10.29
N ALA A 71 6.31 -12.76 10.95
CA ALA A 71 5.16 -12.03 11.48
C ALA A 71 4.22 -11.54 10.38
N ALA A 72 4.75 -11.11 9.22
CA ALA A 72 3.92 -10.71 8.08
C ALA A 72 3.05 -11.86 7.55
N ILE A 73 3.65 -13.05 7.37
CA ILE A 73 2.95 -14.27 6.94
C ILE A 73 1.92 -14.70 7.99
N THR A 74 2.33 -14.78 9.26
CA THR A 74 1.44 -15.14 10.36
C THR A 74 0.23 -14.20 10.47
N ARG A 75 0.44 -12.88 10.30
CA ARG A 75 -0.65 -11.90 10.29
C ARG A 75 -1.61 -12.12 9.11
N PHE A 76 -1.09 -12.46 7.94
CA PHE A 76 -1.93 -12.74 6.78
C PHE A 76 -2.81 -13.96 7.05
N ASP A 77 -2.25 -15.03 7.59
CA ASP A 77 -2.96 -16.27 7.89
C ASP A 77 -3.99 -16.12 9.02
N ALA A 78 -3.69 -15.27 10.01
CA ALA A 78 -4.59 -14.98 11.11
C ALA A 78 -5.78 -14.06 10.74
N ARG A 79 -5.82 -13.48 9.54
CA ARG A 79 -6.95 -12.65 9.12
C ARG A 79 -8.23 -13.46 9.04
N PRO A 80 -9.36 -12.95 9.55
CA PRO A 80 -10.63 -13.65 9.44
C PRO A 80 -11.09 -13.73 7.98
N ASP A 81 -11.76 -14.84 7.64
CA ASP A 81 -12.38 -15.09 6.32
C ASP A 81 -13.85 -14.64 6.29
N ASP A 82 -14.18 -13.56 6.97
CA ASP A 82 -15.55 -13.09 7.18
C ASP A 82 -16.12 -12.34 5.97
N THR A 83 -15.27 -11.90 5.05
CA THR A 83 -15.67 -11.19 3.83
C THR A 83 -15.34 -11.99 2.56
N GLU A 84 -16.11 -11.78 1.49
CA GLU A 84 -15.83 -12.35 0.18
C GLU A 84 -14.45 -11.94 -0.34
N TRP A 85 -14.03 -10.69 -0.07
CA TRP A 85 -12.71 -10.18 -0.42
C TRP A 85 -11.58 -10.91 0.33
N ALA A 86 -11.74 -11.15 1.63
CA ALA A 86 -10.75 -11.86 2.43
C ALA A 86 -10.55 -13.31 1.93
N ARG A 87 -11.65 -14.01 1.65
CA ARG A 87 -11.61 -15.37 1.08
C ARG A 87 -10.92 -15.40 -0.28
N HIS A 88 -11.29 -14.47 -1.19
CA HIS A 88 -10.67 -14.38 -2.51
C HIS A 88 -9.17 -14.11 -2.43
N ASN A 89 -8.72 -13.18 -1.60
CA ASN A 89 -7.30 -12.91 -1.41
C ASN A 89 -6.54 -14.12 -0.90
N ARG A 90 -7.11 -14.87 0.04
CA ARG A 90 -6.50 -16.10 0.56
C ARG A 90 -6.40 -17.19 -0.52
N GLU A 91 -7.44 -17.36 -1.33
CA GLU A 91 -7.43 -18.29 -2.45
C GLU A 91 -6.38 -17.89 -3.49
N LEU A 92 -6.28 -16.61 -3.82
CA LEU A 92 -5.28 -16.07 -4.74
C LEU A 92 -3.85 -16.33 -4.23
N VAL A 93 -3.57 -15.99 -2.98
CA VAL A 93 -2.25 -16.22 -2.37
C VAL A 93 -1.89 -17.71 -2.40
N ARG A 94 -2.84 -18.60 -2.06
CA ARG A 94 -2.61 -20.06 -2.15
C ARG A 94 -2.30 -20.51 -3.58
N ALA A 95 -3.04 -20.00 -4.57
CA ALA A 95 -2.81 -20.32 -5.98
C ALA A 95 -1.45 -19.83 -6.50
N LEU A 96 -0.92 -18.75 -5.94
CA LEU A 96 0.37 -18.14 -6.30
C LEU A 96 1.57 -18.74 -5.54
N GLY A 97 1.35 -19.65 -4.59
CA GLY A 97 2.44 -20.33 -3.87
C GLY A 97 2.40 -20.16 -2.34
N GLY A 98 1.32 -19.61 -1.79
CA GLY A 98 1.14 -19.51 -0.33
C GLY A 98 2.20 -18.65 0.36
N ASP A 99 2.83 -19.20 1.40
CA ASP A 99 3.84 -18.53 2.23
C ASP A 99 5.08 -18.11 1.42
N ASP A 100 5.48 -18.88 0.43
CA ASP A 100 6.62 -18.55 -0.44
C ASP A 100 6.30 -17.30 -1.27
N PHE A 101 5.09 -17.18 -1.79
CA PHE A 101 4.63 -15.98 -2.49
C PHE A 101 4.59 -14.76 -1.57
N LEU A 102 4.06 -14.90 -0.36
CA LEU A 102 4.06 -13.82 0.64
C LEU A 102 5.47 -13.40 1.03
N GLY A 103 6.36 -14.38 1.22
CA GLY A 103 7.77 -14.13 1.50
C GLY A 103 8.46 -13.37 0.37
N HIS A 104 8.19 -13.74 -0.89
CA HIS A 104 8.72 -13.03 -2.04
C HIS A 104 8.18 -11.58 -2.13
N MET A 105 6.90 -11.37 -1.86
CA MET A 105 6.33 -10.01 -1.79
C MET A 105 7.00 -9.17 -0.70
N HIS A 106 7.32 -9.77 0.45
CA HIS A 106 8.05 -9.10 1.53
C HIS A 106 9.45 -8.69 1.08
N ASP A 107 10.20 -9.58 0.44
CA ASP A 107 11.55 -9.30 -0.06
C ASP A 107 11.52 -8.19 -1.13
N GLN A 108 10.56 -8.24 -2.07
CA GLN A 108 10.33 -7.18 -3.07
C GLN A 108 10.05 -5.82 -2.43
N LEU A 109 9.34 -5.79 -1.29
CA LEU A 109 9.09 -4.53 -0.58
C LEU A 109 10.40 -3.90 -0.11
N PHE A 110 11.34 -4.66 0.40
CA PHE A 110 12.65 -4.15 0.83
C PHE A 110 13.50 -3.68 -0.35
N GLU A 111 13.46 -4.37 -1.49
CA GLU A 111 14.11 -3.92 -2.73
C GLU A 111 13.51 -2.59 -3.23
N LEU A 112 12.21 -2.40 -3.08
CA LEU A 112 11.53 -1.15 -3.42
C LEU A 112 11.93 -0.02 -2.47
N ILE A 113 11.93 -0.26 -1.16
CA ILE A 113 12.35 0.69 -0.14
C ILE A 113 13.77 1.20 -0.42
N ALA A 114 14.69 0.31 -0.81
CA ALA A 114 16.06 0.70 -1.15
C ALA A 114 16.15 1.70 -2.32
N GLN A 115 15.14 1.77 -3.17
CA GLN A 115 15.04 2.71 -4.29
C GLN A 115 14.23 3.97 -3.94
N ARG A 116 13.72 4.06 -2.70
CA ARG A 116 12.88 5.16 -2.22
C ARG A 116 13.45 5.75 -0.92
N PRO A 117 14.59 6.47 -0.97
CA PRO A 117 15.31 6.93 0.23
C PRO A 117 14.50 7.93 1.07
N ASP A 118 13.51 8.60 0.48
CA ASP A 118 12.64 9.57 1.17
C ASP A 118 11.42 8.91 1.85
N ALA A 119 11.21 7.61 1.67
CA ALA A 119 10.13 6.88 2.32
C ALA A 119 10.36 6.80 3.84
N LEU A 120 9.30 7.06 4.60
CA LEU A 120 9.32 6.97 6.06
C LEU A 120 9.00 5.52 6.47
N ILE A 121 9.96 4.86 7.09
CA ILE A 121 9.81 3.46 7.49
C ILE A 121 9.36 3.39 8.95
N ILE A 122 8.28 2.67 9.21
CA ILE A 122 7.71 2.48 10.55
C ILE A 122 7.59 0.99 10.82
N GLU A 123 8.23 0.53 11.87
CA GLU A 123 8.05 -0.84 12.36
C GLU A 123 6.66 -0.99 13.00
N SER A 124 5.97 -2.07 12.66
CA SER A 124 4.63 -2.37 13.12
C SER A 124 4.61 -3.73 13.79
N GLU A 125 4.73 -3.72 15.11
CA GLU A 125 4.70 -4.94 15.92
C GLU A 125 3.29 -5.55 15.99
N PRO A 126 3.17 -6.88 16.15
CA PRO A 126 1.89 -7.54 16.40
C PRO A 126 1.22 -6.99 17.65
N GLY A 127 -0.04 -6.53 17.52
CA GLY A 127 -0.83 -5.99 18.63
C GLY A 127 -0.57 -4.52 18.96
N ALA A 128 0.49 -3.89 18.44
CA ALA A 128 0.86 -2.50 18.69
C ALA A 128 0.19 -1.52 17.71
N ILE A 129 -1.15 -1.59 17.57
CA ILE A 129 -1.89 -0.77 16.59
C ILE A 129 -1.84 0.70 16.97
N ASP A 130 -2.07 1.02 18.25
CA ASP A 130 -2.11 2.41 18.72
C ASP A 130 -0.73 3.07 18.65
N GLU A 131 0.33 2.35 19.00
CA GLU A 131 1.71 2.81 18.90
C GLU A 131 2.09 3.08 17.44
N THR A 132 1.75 2.15 16.54
CA THR A 132 1.96 2.32 15.10
C THR A 132 1.20 3.53 14.56
N TYR A 133 -0.05 3.71 14.97
CA TYR A 133 -0.87 4.86 14.57
C TYR A 133 -0.25 6.19 15.03
N VAL A 134 0.18 6.27 16.28
CA VAL A 134 0.88 7.44 16.82
C VAL A 134 2.17 7.73 16.06
N ALA A 135 2.95 6.69 15.73
CA ALA A 135 4.17 6.83 14.94
C ALA A 135 3.89 7.38 13.54
N VAL A 136 2.84 6.89 12.87
CA VAL A 136 2.38 7.41 11.56
C VAL A 136 2.02 8.89 11.64
N LEU A 137 1.22 9.29 12.65
CA LEU A 137 0.83 10.70 12.81
C LEU A 137 2.03 11.61 13.06
N ARG A 138 3.00 11.18 13.87
CA ARG A 138 4.24 11.93 14.12
C ARG A 138 5.08 12.07 12.85
N ALA A 139 5.20 11.00 12.06
CA ALA A 139 5.93 11.01 10.81
C ALA A 139 5.32 11.99 9.79
N ILE A 140 3.97 11.99 9.66
CA ILE A 140 3.25 12.94 8.82
C ILE A 140 3.50 14.38 9.30
N ALA A 141 3.33 14.64 10.59
CA ALA A 141 3.51 15.98 11.16
C ALA A 141 4.93 16.51 10.93
N ALA A 142 5.95 15.68 11.13
CA ALA A 142 7.33 16.04 10.88
C ALA A 142 7.59 16.36 9.40
N ARG A 143 7.02 15.59 8.47
CA ARG A 143 7.18 15.82 7.03
C ARG A 143 6.49 17.08 6.54
N LEU A 144 5.35 17.44 7.14
CA LEU A 144 4.61 18.67 6.80
C LEU A 144 5.25 19.94 7.38
N ALA A 145 6.11 19.80 8.39
CA ALA A 145 6.82 20.92 9.02
C ALA A 145 8.19 21.24 8.39
N ALA A 146 8.68 20.35 7.52
CA ALA A 146 9.99 20.47 6.86
C ALA A 146 9.91 21.26 5.56
#